data_f1becb3b0a71e29f42f75b1216eb2c1a
#
_entry.id   f1becb3b0a71e29f42f75b1216eb2c1a
#
_cell.length_a   1.000
_cell.length_b   1.000
_cell.length_c   1.000
_cell.angle_alpha   90.00
_cell.angle_beta   90.00
_cell.angle_gamma   90.00
#
_symmetry.space_group_name_H-M   'P 1'
#
loop_
_entity.id
_entity.type
_entity.pdbx_description
1 polymer ?
#
loop_
_entity_poly.entity_id
_entity_poly.type
_entity_poly.pdbx_seq_one_letter_code
_entity_poly.pdbx_strand_id
1 'polypeptide(L)'
;MQVYPYRWRLSGSFLVHLVKATTQQHHRALAPLIAQLVPPGAVVFDVGAHAGQYTKLFARAVRHGRVYAFEPGSYARSILRAVVWLHRLSNVAVLPVALGSEAGLDTLTIPLKGGGSFGFGLSHLGAPSARWHAIAQEIVVLTTIDMAVGTLGLDRLDFIKADIEGWELRLLHGAEDTLERFRPRLLLELSGTALARAGDSLDEAFAFLAARGYRAYRFELKANLVPISGPADGDFWFIPDGDSAALATTDISVVSSSREAQACASGTAAVVDRKGVRGWRIFSVSA
;
A
#
# COMPACT_ATOMS: atom_id res chain seq x y z
N MET A 1 -1.75 6.10 -29.34
CA MET A 1 -2.31 5.24 -28.27
C MET A 1 -3.77 4.94 -28.61
N GLN A 2 -4.18 3.68 -28.52
CA GLN A 2 -5.55 3.28 -28.85
C GLN A 2 -6.35 3.14 -27.53
N VAL A 3 -7.53 3.78 -27.47
CA VAL A 3 -8.42 3.75 -26.30
C VAL A 3 -9.61 2.86 -26.62
N TYR A 4 -9.89 1.90 -25.74
CA TYR A 4 -11.01 0.99 -25.85
C TYR A 4 -12.08 1.31 -24.80
N PRO A 5 -13.41 1.23 -25.14
CA PRO A 5 -14.44 1.29 -24.12
C PRO A 5 -14.30 0.07 -23.22
N TYR A 6 -14.21 0.30 -21.91
CA TYR A 6 -14.12 -0.79 -20.96
C TYR A 6 -15.48 -1.50 -20.85
N ARG A 7 -15.49 -2.76 -21.23
CA ARG A 7 -16.64 -3.68 -21.04
C ARG A 7 -16.10 -4.97 -20.46
N TRP A 8 -16.16 -5.11 -19.14
CA TRP A 8 -15.86 -6.40 -18.57
C TRP A 8 -17.03 -7.39 -18.75
N ARG A 9 -16.70 -8.63 -19.04
CA ARG A 9 -17.65 -9.73 -19.14
C ARG A 9 -17.13 -10.89 -18.30
N LEU A 10 -18.04 -11.74 -17.81
CA LEU A 10 -17.66 -13.04 -17.26
C LEU A 10 -16.90 -13.81 -18.34
N SER A 11 -15.61 -13.98 -18.13
CA SER A 11 -14.69 -14.64 -19.06
C SER A 11 -13.92 -15.74 -18.33
N GLY A 12 -13.28 -16.64 -19.08
CA GLY A 12 -12.38 -17.63 -18.46
C GLY A 12 -11.27 -16.98 -17.62
N SER A 13 -10.75 -15.82 -18.04
CA SER A 13 -9.77 -15.06 -17.28
C SER A 13 -10.34 -14.52 -15.98
N PHE A 14 -11.59 -14.08 -15.94
CA PHE A 14 -12.26 -13.68 -14.70
C PHE A 14 -12.29 -14.81 -13.67
N LEU A 15 -12.70 -16.02 -14.13
CA LEU A 15 -12.74 -17.19 -13.24
C LEU A 15 -11.36 -17.56 -12.71
N VAL A 16 -10.33 -17.52 -13.56
CA VAL A 16 -8.93 -17.75 -13.14
C VAL A 16 -8.49 -16.73 -12.10
N HIS A 17 -8.77 -15.45 -12.31
CA HIS A 17 -8.42 -14.39 -11.35
C HIS A 17 -9.20 -14.55 -10.03
N LEU A 18 -10.48 -14.90 -10.10
CA LEU A 18 -11.29 -15.16 -8.91
C LEU A 18 -10.75 -16.35 -8.10
N VAL A 19 -10.43 -17.47 -8.77
CA VAL A 19 -9.83 -18.64 -8.11
C VAL A 19 -8.50 -18.26 -7.45
N LYS A 20 -7.61 -17.56 -8.16
CA LYS A 20 -6.35 -17.08 -7.58
C LYS A 20 -6.58 -16.16 -6.39
N ALA A 21 -7.46 -15.17 -6.51
CA ALA A 21 -7.76 -14.22 -5.43
C ALA A 21 -8.33 -14.92 -4.19
N THR A 22 -9.12 -15.98 -4.38
CA THR A 22 -9.74 -16.74 -3.29
C THR A 22 -8.76 -17.70 -2.63
N THR A 23 -7.96 -18.43 -3.41
CA THR A 23 -7.10 -19.52 -2.90
C THR A 23 -5.69 -19.07 -2.50
N GLN A 24 -5.17 -18.01 -3.13
CA GLN A 24 -3.81 -17.51 -2.89
C GLN A 24 -3.80 -16.36 -1.89
N GLN A 25 -2.71 -16.27 -1.11
CA GLN A 25 -2.44 -15.18 -0.18
C GLN A 25 -0.99 -14.74 -0.33
N HIS A 26 -0.76 -13.71 -1.16
CA HIS A 26 0.60 -13.25 -1.50
C HIS A 26 1.36 -12.65 -0.33
N HIS A 27 0.69 -11.83 0.51
CA HIS A 27 1.33 -11.10 1.63
C HIS A 27 1.22 -11.84 2.96
N ARG A 28 1.18 -13.19 2.96
CA ARG A 28 1.00 -14.00 4.17
C ARG A 28 2.09 -13.75 5.23
N ALA A 29 3.30 -13.43 4.79
CA ALA A 29 4.42 -13.13 5.69
C ALA A 29 4.17 -11.90 6.56
N LEU A 30 3.31 -10.96 6.12
CA LEU A 30 2.94 -9.76 6.87
C LEU A 30 1.85 -10.02 7.94
N ALA A 31 1.19 -11.19 7.92
CA ALA A 31 0.08 -11.47 8.84
C ALA A 31 0.45 -11.32 10.33
N PRO A 32 1.62 -11.79 10.83
CA PRO A 32 2.03 -11.57 12.21
C PRO A 32 2.21 -10.08 12.55
N LEU A 33 2.87 -9.32 11.67
CA LEU A 33 3.10 -7.89 11.86
C LEU A 33 1.78 -7.11 11.85
N ILE A 34 0.88 -7.42 10.91
CA ILE A 34 -0.46 -6.81 10.88
C ILE A 34 -1.22 -7.09 12.17
N ALA A 35 -1.17 -8.34 12.69
CA ALA A 35 -1.85 -8.69 13.94
C ALA A 35 -1.27 -7.95 15.17
N GLN A 36 0.00 -7.57 15.13
CA GLN A 36 0.65 -6.76 16.17
C GLN A 36 0.29 -5.28 16.07
N LEU A 37 0.34 -4.73 14.85
CA LEU A 37 0.16 -3.30 14.60
C LEU A 37 -1.31 -2.88 14.46
N VAL A 38 -2.21 -3.80 14.19
CA VAL A 38 -3.63 -3.52 13.96
C VAL A 38 -4.47 -4.29 15.00
N PRO A 39 -4.93 -3.61 16.05
CA PRO A 39 -5.65 -4.27 17.14
C PRO A 39 -6.99 -4.87 16.69
N PRO A 40 -7.54 -5.89 17.39
CA PRO A 40 -8.73 -6.63 16.95
C PRO A 40 -9.99 -5.80 16.76
N GLY A 41 -10.11 -4.65 17.43
CA GLY A 41 -11.25 -3.72 17.31
C GLY A 41 -10.99 -2.53 16.39
N ALA A 42 -9.91 -2.53 15.62
CA ALA A 42 -9.50 -1.41 14.79
C ALA A 42 -10.44 -1.16 13.61
N VAL A 43 -10.49 0.10 13.18
CA VAL A 43 -11.04 0.53 11.90
C VAL A 43 -9.89 0.69 10.90
N VAL A 44 -10.01 0.03 9.76
CA VAL A 44 -8.97 -0.05 8.72
C VAL A 44 -9.52 0.44 7.38
N PHE A 45 -8.76 1.31 6.71
CA PHE A 45 -8.94 1.63 5.30
C PHE A 45 -7.93 0.85 4.46
N ASP A 46 -8.42 0.03 3.53
CA ASP A 46 -7.65 -0.69 2.51
C ASP A 46 -7.88 0.02 1.16
N VAL A 47 -7.00 0.95 0.82
CA VAL A 47 -7.10 1.80 -0.37
C VAL A 47 -6.33 1.16 -1.52
N GLY A 48 -7.00 1.01 -2.68
CA GLY A 48 -6.50 0.17 -3.76
C GLY A 48 -6.60 -1.31 -3.39
N ALA A 49 -7.77 -1.73 -2.89
CA ALA A 49 -7.97 -3.08 -2.37
C ALA A 49 -7.86 -4.18 -3.43
N HIS A 50 -7.97 -3.81 -4.72
CA HIS A 50 -7.84 -4.69 -5.88
C HIS A 50 -8.66 -5.99 -5.70
N ALA A 51 -8.02 -7.16 -5.76
CA ALA A 51 -8.67 -8.46 -5.59
C ALA A 51 -8.71 -8.94 -4.11
N GLY A 52 -8.44 -8.08 -3.12
CA GLY A 52 -8.65 -8.32 -1.70
C GLY A 52 -7.53 -9.08 -0.99
N GLN A 53 -6.28 -9.01 -1.45
CA GLN A 53 -5.17 -9.69 -0.78
C GLN A 53 -4.92 -9.13 0.62
N TYR A 54 -4.81 -7.81 0.76
CA TYR A 54 -4.70 -7.13 2.06
C TYR A 54 -6.03 -7.13 2.82
N THR A 55 -7.14 -6.91 2.14
CA THR A 55 -8.49 -6.96 2.75
C THR A 55 -8.72 -8.22 3.57
N LYS A 56 -8.33 -9.41 3.04
CA LYS A 56 -8.43 -10.69 3.77
C LYS A 56 -7.57 -10.74 5.02
N LEU A 57 -6.37 -10.15 4.98
CA LEU A 57 -5.46 -10.11 6.14
C LEU A 57 -6.03 -9.19 7.22
N PHE A 58 -6.43 -7.98 6.85
CA PHE A 58 -7.03 -7.02 7.78
C PHE A 58 -8.33 -7.54 8.38
N ALA A 59 -9.23 -8.09 7.56
CA ALA A 59 -10.50 -8.63 8.06
C ALA A 59 -10.31 -9.74 9.11
N ARG A 60 -9.25 -10.54 9.00
CA ARG A 60 -8.91 -11.57 9.99
C ARG A 60 -8.24 -10.99 11.24
N ALA A 61 -7.45 -9.93 11.09
CA ALA A 61 -6.81 -9.26 12.21
C ALA A 61 -7.83 -8.50 13.07
N VAL A 62 -8.73 -7.72 12.43
CA VAL A 62 -9.70 -6.86 13.13
C VAL A 62 -11.06 -7.54 13.30
N ARG A 63 -11.12 -8.67 13.99
CA ARG A 63 -12.34 -9.49 14.10
C ARG A 63 -13.54 -8.77 14.71
N HIS A 64 -13.30 -7.80 15.57
CA HIS A 64 -14.32 -6.98 16.26
C HIS A 64 -14.34 -5.53 15.73
N GLY A 65 -13.50 -5.24 14.73
CA GLY A 65 -13.40 -3.96 14.06
C GLY A 65 -14.06 -3.95 12.69
N ARG A 66 -13.62 -3.04 11.84
CA ARG A 66 -14.20 -2.85 10.51
C ARG A 66 -13.09 -2.59 9.47
N VAL A 67 -13.24 -3.16 8.28
CA VAL A 67 -12.40 -2.86 7.11
C VAL A 67 -13.26 -2.19 6.05
N TYR A 68 -12.84 -1.04 5.59
CA TYR A 68 -13.39 -0.35 4.43
C TYR A 68 -12.42 -0.51 3.27
N ALA A 69 -12.82 -1.28 2.28
CA ALA A 69 -12.00 -1.62 1.12
C ALA A 69 -12.42 -0.75 -0.07
N PHE A 70 -11.56 0.18 -0.46
CA PHE A 70 -11.79 1.12 -1.56
C PHE A 70 -11.19 0.57 -2.85
N GLU A 71 -12.04 0.31 -3.83
CA GLU A 71 -11.63 -0.18 -5.15
C GLU A 71 -12.51 0.45 -6.23
N PRO A 72 -11.98 1.44 -6.98
CA PRO A 72 -12.74 2.14 -8.00
C PRO A 72 -13.01 1.27 -9.24
N GLY A 73 -12.06 0.42 -9.64
CA GLY A 73 -12.14 -0.39 -10.85
C GLY A 73 -13.21 -1.47 -10.79
N SER A 74 -14.17 -1.44 -11.69
CA SER A 74 -15.34 -2.33 -11.66
C SER A 74 -14.96 -3.81 -11.75
N TYR A 75 -13.92 -4.15 -12.51
CA TYR A 75 -13.44 -5.53 -12.65
C TYR A 75 -12.82 -6.05 -11.35
N ALA A 76 -11.82 -5.35 -10.81
CA ALA A 76 -11.14 -5.73 -9.57
C ALA A 76 -12.14 -5.78 -8.41
N ARG A 77 -13.03 -4.78 -8.31
CA ARG A 77 -14.08 -4.71 -7.31
C ARG A 77 -15.06 -5.89 -7.39
N SER A 78 -15.40 -6.37 -8.58
CA SER A 78 -16.28 -7.54 -8.71
C SER A 78 -15.64 -8.82 -8.16
N ILE A 79 -14.33 -9.00 -8.36
CA ILE A 79 -13.56 -10.09 -7.76
C ILE A 79 -13.49 -9.90 -6.24
N LEU A 80 -13.16 -8.70 -5.77
CA LEU A 80 -13.10 -8.37 -4.34
C LEU A 80 -14.40 -8.71 -3.62
N ARG A 81 -15.55 -8.29 -4.18
CA ARG A 81 -16.87 -8.61 -3.61
C ARG A 81 -17.14 -10.10 -3.53
N ALA A 82 -16.77 -10.85 -4.58
CA ALA A 82 -16.88 -12.30 -4.57
C ALA A 82 -15.95 -12.94 -3.51
N VAL A 83 -14.72 -12.46 -3.36
CA VAL A 83 -13.78 -12.90 -2.32
C VAL A 83 -14.34 -12.64 -0.93
N VAL A 84 -14.86 -11.43 -0.67
CA VAL A 84 -15.49 -11.06 0.62
C VAL A 84 -16.65 -12.00 0.95
N TRP A 85 -17.49 -12.28 -0.03
CA TRP A 85 -18.62 -13.19 0.15
C TRP A 85 -18.19 -14.65 0.38
N LEU A 86 -17.29 -15.19 -0.46
CA LEU A 86 -16.80 -16.56 -0.35
C LEU A 86 -16.07 -16.83 0.97
N HIS A 87 -15.31 -15.86 1.46
CA HIS A 87 -14.60 -15.95 2.75
C HIS A 87 -15.45 -15.54 3.94
N ARG A 88 -16.73 -15.14 3.74
CA ARG A 88 -17.68 -14.71 4.80
C ARG A 88 -17.10 -13.57 5.65
N LEU A 89 -16.44 -12.59 5.04
CA LEU A 89 -15.84 -11.46 5.74
C LEU A 89 -16.90 -10.41 6.06
N SER A 90 -17.69 -10.67 7.11
CA SER A 90 -18.83 -9.82 7.51
C SER A 90 -18.44 -8.44 8.03
N ASN A 91 -17.18 -8.26 8.41
CA ASN A 91 -16.61 -7.00 8.89
C ASN A 91 -16.00 -6.14 7.76
N VAL A 92 -16.19 -6.49 6.48
CA VAL A 92 -15.68 -5.76 5.32
C VAL A 92 -16.80 -5.04 4.59
N ALA A 93 -16.62 -3.74 4.33
CA ALA A 93 -17.43 -2.95 3.41
C ALA A 93 -16.61 -2.61 2.16
N VAL A 94 -17.13 -2.94 0.96
CA VAL A 94 -16.47 -2.65 -0.32
C VAL A 94 -17.08 -1.39 -0.94
N LEU A 95 -16.25 -0.36 -1.12
CA LEU A 95 -16.65 0.96 -1.59
C LEU A 95 -16.16 1.21 -3.03
N PRO A 96 -17.05 1.63 -3.95
CA PRO A 96 -16.74 1.79 -5.37
C PRO A 96 -16.18 3.18 -5.70
N VAL A 97 -15.25 3.69 -4.88
CA VAL A 97 -14.70 5.04 -5.03
C VAL A 97 -13.17 5.00 -4.97
N ALA A 98 -12.54 5.93 -5.65
CA ALA A 98 -11.13 6.25 -5.48
C ALA A 98 -10.95 7.31 -4.39
N LEU A 99 -9.76 7.34 -3.79
CA LEU A 99 -9.41 8.36 -2.80
C LEU A 99 -8.24 9.21 -3.32
N GLY A 100 -8.35 10.52 -3.13
CA GLY A 100 -7.35 11.50 -3.57
C GLY A 100 -7.43 12.79 -2.75
N SER A 101 -6.89 13.89 -3.28
CA SER A 101 -6.83 15.19 -2.61
C SER A 101 -8.15 15.96 -2.62
N GLU A 102 -9.06 15.64 -3.55
CA GLU A 102 -10.34 16.35 -3.71
C GLU A 102 -11.43 15.40 -4.20
N ALA A 103 -12.70 15.82 -4.05
CA ALA A 103 -13.84 15.08 -4.55
C ALA A 103 -14.15 15.45 -5.99
N GLY A 104 -14.58 14.46 -6.80
CA GLY A 104 -14.93 14.70 -8.18
C GLY A 104 -15.10 13.43 -8.99
N LEU A 105 -14.83 13.53 -10.27
CA LEU A 105 -14.75 12.41 -11.20
C LEU A 105 -13.36 12.40 -11.83
N ASP A 106 -12.80 11.23 -11.99
CA ASP A 106 -11.53 11.04 -12.68
C ASP A 106 -11.59 9.79 -13.57
N THR A 107 -10.55 9.60 -14.37
CA THR A 107 -10.44 8.49 -15.30
C THR A 107 -9.43 7.46 -14.78
N LEU A 108 -9.91 6.27 -14.45
CA LEU A 108 -9.07 5.12 -14.17
C LEU A 108 -8.55 4.55 -15.51
N THR A 109 -7.25 4.61 -15.70
CA THR A 109 -6.56 4.06 -16.86
C THR A 109 -6.14 2.63 -16.61
N ILE A 110 -6.58 1.70 -17.46
CA ILE A 110 -6.30 0.26 -17.38
C ILE A 110 -5.43 -0.13 -18.58
N PRO A 111 -4.13 -0.44 -18.37
CA PRO A 111 -3.25 -0.84 -19.47
C PRO A 111 -3.66 -2.16 -20.11
N LEU A 112 -3.53 -2.24 -21.45
CA LEU A 112 -3.63 -3.49 -22.19
C LEU A 112 -2.24 -4.09 -22.39
N LYS A 113 -2.05 -5.31 -21.92
CA LYS A 113 -0.82 -6.10 -22.11
C LYS A 113 -0.77 -6.71 -23.51
N GLY A 114 0.43 -7.08 -23.96
CA GLY A 114 0.61 -7.88 -25.18
C GLY A 114 -0.29 -9.12 -25.15
N GLY A 115 -1.03 -9.40 -26.23
CA GLY A 115 -2.03 -10.48 -26.29
C GLY A 115 -3.45 -10.06 -25.87
N GLY A 116 -3.72 -8.77 -25.64
CA GLY A 116 -5.07 -8.22 -25.40
C GLY A 116 -5.64 -8.44 -24.01
N SER A 117 -4.83 -8.88 -23.04
CA SER A 117 -5.25 -9.03 -21.65
C SER A 117 -5.11 -7.69 -20.89
N PHE A 118 -6.06 -7.39 -20.00
CA PHE A 118 -6.01 -6.19 -19.17
C PHE A 118 -4.99 -6.31 -18.03
N GLY A 119 -4.21 -5.25 -17.82
CA GLY A 119 -3.25 -5.13 -16.72
C GLY A 119 -3.87 -4.50 -15.48
N PHE A 120 -4.90 -5.10 -14.90
CA PHE A 120 -5.65 -4.50 -13.79
C PHE A 120 -4.81 -4.11 -12.57
N GLY A 121 -3.73 -4.86 -12.27
CA GLY A 121 -2.78 -4.52 -11.20
C GLY A 121 -1.86 -3.33 -11.52
N LEU A 122 -2.01 -2.71 -12.69
CA LEU A 122 -1.27 -1.52 -13.12
C LEU A 122 -2.23 -0.38 -13.46
N SER A 123 -3.48 -0.48 -13.00
CA SER A 123 -4.49 0.55 -13.19
C SER A 123 -4.17 1.74 -12.30
N HIS A 124 -4.21 2.96 -12.87
CA HIS A 124 -3.88 4.19 -12.16
C HIS A 124 -4.80 5.32 -12.58
N LEU A 125 -4.93 6.31 -11.72
CA LEU A 125 -5.60 7.57 -12.02
C LEU A 125 -4.69 8.50 -12.83
N GLY A 126 -5.29 9.48 -13.49
CA GLY A 126 -4.60 10.51 -14.25
C GLY A 126 -4.11 10.06 -15.63
N ALA A 127 -3.12 10.77 -16.16
CA ALA A 127 -2.66 10.62 -17.54
C ALA A 127 -2.05 9.23 -17.80
N PRO A 128 -2.37 8.61 -18.95
CA PRO A 128 -1.82 7.32 -19.32
C PRO A 128 -0.31 7.41 -19.60
N SER A 129 0.44 6.41 -19.15
CA SER A 129 1.87 6.30 -19.45
C SER A 129 2.12 6.08 -20.94
N ALA A 130 3.09 6.79 -21.50
CA ALA A 130 3.49 6.69 -22.92
C ALA A 130 4.00 5.28 -23.32
N ARG A 131 4.36 4.44 -22.34
CA ARG A 131 4.80 3.05 -22.58
C ARG A 131 3.68 2.10 -23.06
N TRP A 132 2.41 2.50 -22.88
CA TRP A 132 1.28 1.66 -23.27
C TRP A 132 0.78 2.01 -24.66
N HIS A 133 0.71 1.00 -25.54
CA HIS A 133 0.17 1.17 -26.90
C HIS A 133 -1.36 1.20 -26.95
N ALA A 134 -1.99 0.56 -25.97
CA ALA A 134 -3.45 0.51 -25.84
C ALA A 134 -3.87 0.52 -24.38
N ILE A 135 -4.98 1.18 -24.10
CA ILE A 135 -5.57 1.29 -22.76
C ILE A 135 -7.08 1.11 -22.83
N ALA A 136 -7.67 0.72 -21.70
CA ALA A 136 -9.09 0.93 -21.44
C ALA A 136 -9.25 2.02 -20.38
N GLN A 137 -10.40 2.67 -20.36
CA GLN A 137 -10.70 3.74 -19.41
C GLN A 137 -12.05 3.52 -18.76
N GLU A 138 -12.13 3.82 -17.48
CA GLU A 138 -13.36 3.79 -16.66
C GLU A 138 -13.45 5.10 -15.89
N ILE A 139 -14.61 5.79 -15.99
CA ILE A 139 -14.86 6.98 -15.16
C ILE A 139 -15.19 6.50 -13.75
N VAL A 140 -14.51 7.06 -12.77
CA VAL A 140 -14.64 6.70 -11.36
C VAL A 140 -14.95 7.93 -10.51
N VAL A 141 -15.67 7.70 -9.40
CA VAL A 141 -15.91 8.73 -8.39
C VAL A 141 -14.67 8.87 -7.53
N LEU A 142 -14.24 10.10 -7.31
CA LEU A 142 -13.15 10.48 -6.44
C LEU A 142 -13.70 11.16 -5.19
N THR A 143 -13.16 10.83 -4.02
CA THR A 143 -13.42 11.50 -2.75
C THR A 143 -12.13 11.60 -1.94
N THR A 144 -12.18 12.21 -0.76
CA THR A 144 -11.02 12.28 0.15
C THR A 144 -11.20 11.32 1.33
N ILE A 145 -10.10 11.02 2.02
CA ILE A 145 -10.18 10.26 3.29
C ILE A 145 -11.02 11.01 4.31
N ASP A 146 -10.82 12.32 4.45
CA ASP A 146 -11.56 13.15 5.41
C ASP A 146 -13.07 13.14 5.15
N MET A 147 -13.47 13.25 3.88
CA MET A 147 -14.89 13.12 3.49
C MET A 147 -15.43 11.71 3.74
N ALA A 148 -14.64 10.67 3.47
CA ALA A 148 -15.04 9.29 3.70
C ALA A 148 -15.23 9.02 5.21
N VAL A 149 -14.33 9.49 6.06
CA VAL A 149 -14.44 9.44 7.53
C VAL A 149 -15.72 10.13 8.00
N GLY A 150 -15.99 11.35 7.50
CA GLY A 150 -17.20 12.10 7.85
C GLY A 150 -18.47 11.39 7.39
N THR A 151 -18.52 10.92 6.13
CA THR A 151 -19.68 10.24 5.55
C THR A 151 -19.98 8.91 6.23
N LEU A 152 -18.96 8.17 6.65
CA LEU A 152 -19.11 6.90 7.37
C LEU A 152 -19.38 7.10 8.87
N GLY A 153 -19.34 8.35 9.37
CA GLY A 153 -19.57 8.68 10.78
C GLY A 153 -18.54 8.06 11.72
N LEU A 154 -17.27 8.01 11.30
CA LEU A 154 -16.21 7.34 12.06
C LEU A 154 -15.69 8.27 13.17
N ASP A 155 -15.58 7.73 14.36
CA ASP A 155 -14.97 8.36 15.54
C ASP A 155 -13.51 7.93 15.75
N ARG A 156 -13.02 6.96 14.94
CA ARG A 156 -11.64 6.47 14.91
C ARG A 156 -11.27 5.95 13.52
N LEU A 157 -10.00 6.05 13.19
CA LEU A 157 -9.36 5.32 12.08
C LEU A 157 -7.95 4.94 12.55
N ASP A 158 -7.67 3.65 12.63
CA ASP A 158 -6.45 3.15 13.28
C ASP A 158 -5.36 2.78 12.29
N PHE A 159 -5.77 2.44 11.06
CA PHE A 159 -4.83 1.97 10.06
C PHE A 159 -5.30 2.33 8.64
N ILE A 160 -4.37 2.78 7.82
CA ILE A 160 -4.57 3.01 6.38
C ILE A 160 -3.51 2.24 5.62
N LYS A 161 -3.91 1.37 4.69
CA LYS A 161 -3.03 0.85 3.64
C LYS A 161 -3.36 1.57 2.34
N ALA A 162 -2.34 2.03 1.63
CA ALA A 162 -2.52 2.54 0.26
C ALA A 162 -1.48 1.94 -0.69
N ASP A 163 -1.99 1.51 -1.84
CA ASP A 163 -1.26 0.97 -2.98
C ASP A 163 -2.11 1.35 -4.20
N ILE A 164 -1.86 2.53 -4.72
CA ILE A 164 -2.70 3.22 -5.71
C ILE A 164 -1.89 3.79 -6.88
N GLU A 165 -0.74 3.15 -7.11
CA GLU A 165 0.06 3.30 -8.32
C GLU A 165 0.48 4.75 -8.61
N GLY A 166 0.93 5.49 -7.55
CA GLY A 166 1.50 6.83 -7.63
C GLY A 166 0.54 7.97 -7.25
N TRP A 167 -0.60 7.65 -6.64
CA TRP A 167 -1.57 8.64 -6.16
C TRP A 167 -1.49 8.86 -4.64
N GLU A 168 -0.46 8.29 -3.99
CA GLU A 168 -0.32 8.22 -2.53
C GLU A 168 -0.18 9.61 -1.90
N LEU A 169 0.60 10.53 -2.49
CA LEU A 169 0.73 11.88 -1.95
C LEU A 169 -0.60 12.66 -2.02
N ARG A 170 -1.35 12.48 -3.12
CA ARG A 170 -2.69 13.09 -3.25
C ARG A 170 -3.68 12.51 -2.25
N LEU A 171 -3.60 11.21 -1.97
CA LEU A 171 -4.36 10.57 -0.90
C LEU A 171 -4.05 11.21 0.46
N LEU A 172 -2.75 11.44 0.76
CA LEU A 172 -2.30 12.04 2.02
C LEU A 172 -2.80 13.47 2.17
N HIS A 173 -2.82 14.27 1.10
CA HIS A 173 -3.43 15.61 1.10
C HIS A 173 -4.93 15.59 1.35
N GLY A 174 -5.63 14.54 0.92
CA GLY A 174 -7.06 14.34 1.23
C GLY A 174 -7.34 13.72 2.59
N ALA A 175 -6.32 13.58 3.44
CA ALA A 175 -6.38 12.95 4.76
C ALA A 175 -5.86 13.84 5.88
N GLU A 176 -5.66 15.15 5.66
CA GLU A 176 -4.95 16.01 6.61
C GLU A 176 -5.63 16.05 7.98
N ASP A 177 -6.95 16.28 8.02
CA ASP A 177 -7.73 16.28 9.26
C ASP A 177 -7.72 14.90 9.96
N THR A 178 -7.82 13.83 9.16
CA THR A 178 -7.77 12.45 9.66
C THR A 178 -6.41 12.10 10.26
N LEU A 179 -5.32 12.49 9.59
CA LEU A 179 -3.95 12.26 10.07
C LEU A 179 -3.68 13.03 11.35
N GLU A 180 -4.16 14.28 11.47
CA GLU A 180 -4.02 15.07 12.68
C GLU A 180 -4.84 14.52 13.85
N ARG A 181 -6.11 14.21 13.59
CA ARG A 181 -7.08 13.79 14.61
C ARG A 181 -6.87 12.40 15.13
N PHE A 182 -6.69 11.41 14.24
CA PHE A 182 -6.68 9.98 14.59
C PHE A 182 -5.29 9.38 14.60
N ARG A 183 -4.32 10.02 13.92
CA ARG A 183 -2.94 9.54 13.81
C ARG A 183 -2.83 8.05 13.46
N PRO A 184 -3.52 7.59 12.39
CA PRO A 184 -3.51 6.18 12.02
C PRO A 184 -2.11 5.73 11.64
N ARG A 185 -1.78 4.46 11.87
CA ARG A 185 -0.59 3.84 11.25
C ARG A 185 -0.84 3.65 9.77
N LEU A 186 0.23 3.81 8.96
CA LEU A 186 0.09 3.73 7.51
C LEU A 186 0.98 2.61 6.96
N LEU A 187 0.51 1.94 5.92
CA LEU A 187 1.29 1.09 5.02
C LEU A 187 1.12 1.61 3.60
N LEU A 188 2.17 2.20 3.05
CA LEU A 188 2.15 2.81 1.73
C LEU A 188 3.12 2.09 0.80
N GLU A 189 2.67 1.71 -0.40
CA GLU A 189 3.54 1.33 -1.50
C GLU A 189 3.95 2.60 -2.26
N LEU A 190 5.22 2.99 -2.17
CA LEU A 190 5.75 4.21 -2.77
C LEU A 190 6.71 3.87 -3.91
N SER A 191 6.45 4.42 -5.08
CA SER A 191 7.32 4.30 -6.25
C SER A 191 7.57 5.66 -6.88
N GLY A 192 8.84 6.08 -6.93
CA GLY A 192 9.22 7.37 -7.50
C GLY A 192 8.80 7.52 -8.96
N THR A 193 8.83 6.43 -9.73
CA THR A 193 8.35 6.44 -11.13
C THR A 193 6.83 6.55 -11.22
N ALA A 194 6.09 6.02 -10.24
CA ALA A 194 4.64 6.11 -10.19
C ALA A 194 4.20 7.52 -9.74
N LEU A 195 4.79 8.05 -8.67
CA LEU A 195 4.55 9.40 -8.15
C LEU A 195 4.87 10.47 -9.21
N ALA A 196 6.00 10.36 -9.91
CA ALA A 196 6.38 11.30 -10.97
C ALA A 196 5.35 11.39 -12.11
N ARG A 197 4.56 10.34 -12.39
CA ARG A 197 3.46 10.40 -13.36
C ARG A 197 2.32 11.31 -12.89
N ALA A 198 2.11 11.41 -11.58
CA ALA A 198 1.12 12.31 -10.99
C ALA A 198 1.69 13.74 -10.78
N GLY A 199 2.98 13.96 -11.05
CA GLY A 199 3.67 15.22 -10.79
C GLY A 199 4.23 15.33 -9.38
N ASP A 200 4.24 14.24 -8.63
CA ASP A 200 4.64 14.13 -7.23
C ASP A 200 6.01 13.43 -7.10
N SER A 201 6.62 13.45 -5.92
CA SER A 201 7.91 12.81 -5.65
C SER A 201 7.93 12.02 -4.33
N LEU A 202 8.92 11.12 -4.20
CA LEU A 202 9.19 10.41 -2.94
C LEU A 202 9.54 11.38 -1.82
N ASP A 203 10.41 12.38 -2.12
CA ASP A 203 10.84 13.37 -1.14
C ASP A 203 9.67 14.14 -0.54
N GLU A 204 8.71 14.57 -1.38
CA GLU A 204 7.50 15.26 -0.93
C GLU A 204 6.63 14.36 -0.06
N ALA A 205 6.41 13.09 -0.44
CA ALA A 205 5.60 12.16 0.35
C ALA A 205 6.22 11.88 1.73
N PHE A 206 7.54 11.66 1.78
CA PHE A 206 8.25 11.45 3.04
C PHE A 206 8.28 12.72 3.90
N ALA A 207 8.55 13.89 3.31
CA ALA A 207 8.55 15.18 4.00
C ALA A 207 7.17 15.51 4.57
N PHE A 208 6.09 15.25 3.81
CA PHE A 208 4.71 15.45 4.25
C PHE A 208 4.39 14.69 5.54
N LEU A 209 4.79 13.41 5.60
CA LEU A 209 4.56 12.56 6.77
C LEU A 209 5.50 12.89 7.93
N ALA A 210 6.78 13.19 7.64
CA ALA A 210 7.75 13.58 8.66
C ALA A 210 7.33 14.89 9.37
N ALA A 211 6.82 15.88 8.61
CA ALA A 211 6.30 17.14 9.17
C ALA A 211 5.10 16.93 10.10
N ARG A 212 4.38 15.81 9.97
CA ARG A 212 3.25 15.41 10.82
C ARG A 212 3.65 14.44 11.95
N GLY A 213 4.96 14.26 12.16
CA GLY A 213 5.49 13.39 13.23
C GLY A 213 5.27 11.90 12.95
N TYR A 214 5.48 11.46 11.71
CA TYR A 214 5.53 10.05 11.35
C TYR A 214 6.96 9.63 11.08
N ARG A 215 7.33 8.42 11.51
CA ARG A 215 8.60 7.78 11.19
C ARG A 215 8.38 6.61 10.24
N ALA A 216 9.26 6.51 9.25
CA ALA A 216 9.20 5.47 8.23
C ALA A 216 10.03 4.24 8.61
N TYR A 217 9.45 3.06 8.38
CA TYR A 217 10.07 1.76 8.62
C TYR A 217 9.88 0.86 7.41
N ARG A 218 10.84 -0.04 7.21
CA ARG A 218 10.73 -1.13 6.24
C ARG A 218 10.55 -2.46 6.98
N PHE A 219 9.71 -3.33 6.44
CA PHE A 219 9.60 -4.69 6.94
C PHE A 219 10.76 -5.54 6.46
N GLU A 220 11.41 -6.22 7.40
CA GLU A 220 12.42 -7.24 7.13
C GLU A 220 11.97 -8.62 7.66
N LEU A 221 12.59 -9.68 7.11
CA LEU A 221 12.28 -11.05 7.51
C LEU A 221 12.45 -11.22 9.04
N LYS A 222 11.50 -11.90 9.70
CA LYS A 222 11.32 -12.13 11.14
C LYS A 222 10.38 -11.14 11.86
N ALA A 223 9.46 -10.52 11.12
CA ALA A 223 8.48 -9.55 11.62
C ALA A 223 9.08 -8.28 12.24
N ASN A 224 10.29 -7.92 11.85
CA ASN A 224 10.95 -6.71 12.33
C ASN A 224 10.68 -5.52 11.42
N LEU A 225 10.41 -4.36 12.01
CA LEU A 225 10.41 -3.08 11.34
C LEU A 225 11.77 -2.39 11.57
N VAL A 226 12.44 -2.05 10.48
CA VAL A 226 13.73 -1.36 10.52
C VAL A 226 13.51 0.09 10.10
N PRO A 227 13.93 1.08 10.91
CA PRO A 227 13.81 2.48 10.54
C PRO A 227 14.63 2.77 9.27
N ILE A 228 14.11 3.64 8.41
CA ILE A 228 14.82 4.09 7.22
C ILE A 228 15.23 5.56 7.37
N SER A 229 16.37 5.90 6.76
CA SER A 229 16.97 7.23 6.90
C SER A 229 16.57 8.21 5.80
N GLY A 230 15.83 7.77 4.78
CA GLY A 230 15.45 8.65 3.68
C GLY A 230 14.49 8.00 2.68
N PRO A 231 14.01 8.79 1.71
CA PRO A 231 13.08 8.34 0.68
C PRO A 231 13.64 7.22 -0.19
N ALA A 232 12.82 6.23 -0.49
CA ALA A 232 13.16 5.10 -1.35
C ALA A 232 11.88 4.49 -1.96
N ASP A 233 12.05 3.66 -3.01
CA ASP A 233 10.96 2.83 -3.53
C ASP A 233 10.68 1.62 -2.63
N GLY A 234 9.40 1.26 -2.49
CA GLY A 234 8.95 0.05 -1.80
C GLY A 234 7.77 0.23 -0.87
N ASP A 235 7.55 -0.79 -0.03
CA ASP A 235 6.50 -0.81 1.00
C ASP A 235 7.04 -0.24 2.31
N PHE A 236 6.42 0.84 2.80
CA PHE A 236 6.84 1.51 4.03
C PHE A 236 5.72 1.57 5.05
N TRP A 237 6.09 1.30 6.29
CA TRP A 237 5.25 1.49 7.45
C TRP A 237 5.56 2.84 8.07
N PHE A 238 4.56 3.71 8.14
CA PHE A 238 4.69 4.99 8.82
C PHE A 238 3.96 4.92 10.15
N ILE A 239 4.73 5.10 11.22
CA ILE A 239 4.25 5.01 12.59
C ILE A 239 4.31 6.41 13.22
N PRO A 240 3.21 6.92 13.81
CA PRO A 240 3.22 8.22 14.44
C PRO A 240 4.14 8.26 15.67
N ASP A 241 4.81 9.40 15.87
CA ASP A 241 5.63 9.65 17.06
C ASP A 241 4.79 9.50 18.34
N GLY A 242 5.37 8.90 19.36
CA GLY A 242 4.67 8.57 20.61
C GLY A 242 3.99 7.20 20.62
N ASP A 243 3.83 6.54 19.46
CA ASP A 243 3.27 5.19 19.34
C ASP A 243 4.37 4.09 19.46
N SER A 244 5.53 4.45 19.95
CA SER A 244 6.67 3.55 20.18
C SER A 244 6.36 2.40 21.14
N ALA A 245 5.32 2.51 21.99
CA ALA A 245 4.84 1.41 22.80
C ALA A 245 4.38 0.20 21.97
N ALA A 246 3.84 0.43 20.76
CA ALA A 246 3.49 -0.65 19.83
C ALA A 246 4.73 -1.33 19.24
N LEU A 247 5.83 -0.61 19.11
CA LEU A 247 7.11 -1.15 18.63
C LEU A 247 7.90 -1.85 19.75
N ALA A 248 7.72 -1.46 21.01
CA ALA A 248 8.43 -2.02 22.17
C ALA A 248 7.80 -3.29 22.72
N THR A 249 6.49 -3.52 22.52
CA THR A 249 5.80 -4.76 22.93
C THR A 249 5.99 -5.91 21.95
N THR A 250 6.53 -5.62 20.79
CA THR A 250 7.02 -6.61 19.85
C THR A 250 8.48 -6.87 20.15
N ASP A 251 8.97 -8.11 20.01
CA ASP A 251 10.40 -8.45 19.94
C ASP A 251 11.10 -7.76 18.73
N ILE A 252 10.65 -6.56 18.43
CA ILE A 252 11.23 -5.66 17.46
C ILE A 252 12.41 -5.01 18.18
N SER A 253 13.56 -5.69 18.20
CA SER A 253 14.80 -5.02 18.55
C SER A 253 15.00 -3.86 17.56
N VAL A 254 14.70 -2.66 18.01
CA VAL A 254 15.13 -1.44 17.32
C VAL A 254 16.65 -1.49 17.35
N VAL A 255 17.26 -2.02 16.29
CA VAL A 255 18.68 -1.93 16.08
C VAL A 255 18.95 -0.44 15.89
N SER A 256 19.36 0.21 16.98
CA SER A 256 19.73 1.62 16.96
C SER A 256 20.85 1.77 15.92
N SER A 257 20.60 2.52 14.88
CA SER A 257 21.44 2.77 13.70
C SER A 257 22.80 3.42 14.01
N SER A 258 23.16 3.56 15.28
CA SER A 258 24.42 4.18 15.71
C SER A 258 25.70 3.38 15.44
N ARG A 259 25.58 2.09 15.06
CA ARG A 259 26.77 1.27 14.70
C ARG A 259 26.93 1.02 13.19
N GLU A 260 25.86 1.05 12.41
CA GLU A 260 25.95 0.80 10.96
C GLU A 260 26.21 2.07 10.14
N ALA A 261 25.80 3.24 10.62
CA ALA A 261 26.17 4.52 9.99
C ALA A 261 27.69 4.77 10.04
N GLN A 262 28.40 4.23 11.03
CA GLN A 262 29.86 4.29 11.09
C GLN A 262 30.56 3.26 10.20
N ALA A 263 29.93 2.12 9.91
CA ALA A 263 30.49 1.10 9.02
C ALA A 263 30.34 1.47 7.54
N CYS A 264 29.27 2.17 7.16
CA CYS A 264 29.07 2.64 5.79
C CYS A 264 30.03 3.82 5.44
N ALA A 265 30.38 4.65 6.41
CA ALA A 265 31.36 5.73 6.22
C ALA A 265 32.81 5.24 6.08
N SER A 266 33.11 4.00 6.46
CA SER A 266 34.46 3.39 6.38
C SER A 266 34.66 2.45 5.17
N GLY A 267 33.66 2.26 4.30
CA GLY A 267 33.79 1.50 3.05
C GLY A 267 34.03 0.00 3.21
N THR A 268 33.72 -0.60 4.38
CA THR A 268 33.92 -2.03 4.63
C THR A 268 32.58 -2.75 4.82
N ALA A 269 32.16 -3.54 3.82
CA ALA A 269 31.03 -4.44 3.93
C ALA A 269 31.50 -5.88 4.20
N ALA A 270 30.95 -6.52 5.24
CA ALA A 270 31.20 -7.94 5.50
C ALA A 270 30.21 -8.81 4.73
N VAL A 271 30.70 -9.67 3.86
CA VAL A 271 29.89 -10.69 3.17
C VAL A 271 30.05 -12.01 3.91
N VAL A 272 28.93 -12.59 4.36
CA VAL A 272 28.88 -13.91 4.98
C VAL A 272 28.49 -14.93 3.89
N ASP A 273 29.39 -15.82 3.55
CA ASP A 273 29.12 -16.96 2.66
C ASP A 273 28.33 -18.05 3.41
N ARG A 274 27.53 -18.82 2.66
CA ARG A 274 26.65 -19.92 3.15
C ARG A 274 27.39 -21.05 3.91
N LYS A 275 28.69 -20.95 4.07
CA LYS A 275 29.55 -21.93 4.80
C LYS A 275 30.20 -21.39 6.06
N GLY A 276 29.80 -20.20 6.54
CA GLY A 276 30.23 -19.70 7.85
C GLY A 276 31.71 -19.24 7.95
N VAL A 277 32.40 -19.06 6.86
CA VAL A 277 33.81 -18.62 6.86
C VAL A 277 33.85 -17.10 6.69
N ARG A 278 34.45 -16.40 7.67
CA ARG A 278 34.64 -14.94 7.61
C ARG A 278 35.86 -14.62 6.73
N GLY A 279 35.59 -13.93 5.62
CA GLY A 279 36.65 -13.38 4.77
C GLY A 279 36.41 -11.92 4.44
N TRP A 280 37.41 -11.07 4.57
CA TRP A 280 37.34 -9.67 4.20
C TRP A 280 37.83 -9.51 2.75
N ARG A 281 37.08 -8.86 1.89
CA ARG A 281 37.53 -8.38 0.59
C ARG A 281 37.32 -6.88 0.47
N ILE A 282 38.35 -6.17 0.10
CA ILE A 282 38.33 -4.73 -0.20
C ILE A 282 38.02 -4.60 -1.68
N PHE A 283 36.94 -3.91 -2.03
CA PHE A 283 36.69 -3.48 -3.42
C PHE A 283 37.16 -2.04 -3.58
N SER A 284 38.14 -1.82 -4.40
CA SER A 284 38.50 -0.49 -4.88
C SER A 284 37.57 -0.15 -6.06
N VAL A 285 36.82 0.92 -5.94
CA VAL A 285 36.11 1.52 -7.07
C VAL A 285 37.07 2.50 -7.69
N SER A 286 37.53 2.19 -8.92
CA SER A 286 38.25 3.14 -9.77
C SER A 286 37.22 4.04 -10.46
N ALA A 287 37.60 5.31 -10.59
CA ALA A 287 36.82 6.43 -11.10
C ALA A 287 36.26 6.24 -12.52
#